data_c6ddd26e37f085b8e60c22bbfcd8a54f
#
_entry.id   c6ddd26e37f085b8e60c22bbfcd8a54f
#
_cell.length_a   1.000
_cell.length_b   1.000
_cell.length_c   1.000
_cell.angle_alpha   90.00
_cell.angle_beta   90.00
_cell.angle_gamma   90.00
#
_symmetry.space_group_name_H-M   'P 1'
#
loop_
_entity.id
_entity.type
_entity.pdbx_description
1 polymer ?
#
loop_
_entity_poly.entity_id
_entity_poly.type
_entity_poly.pdbx_seq_one_letter_code
_entity_poly.pdbx_strand_id
1 'polypeptide(L)'
;LETIKVSVRTVPSMSELISDQKRMTDIQALSIDDILPGARITAASVKNAATRSFLISGAGGSIGSEITRQILLNNPKIIILFEMSEFNLFKIERECRVIMSSENLSTNVIPVLGDIRDTENLKHIFSSYSIDTVYHAAAYKHVPLVEDEHNIAKAAENNILGTFNIAQAAIQNNVNSFVMISTDKAVRPTNVMGATKRFSAIIIQSLNDYNDSIKFSMVRFGNVINSSGSVIPLFIDQIAFGGPVTITDKDVMRYFMTIPEASN
;
A
#
# COMPACT_ATOMS: atom_id res chain seq x y z
N LEU A 1 11.02 -3.10 29.73
CA LEU A 1 10.29 -4.03 28.85
C LEU A 1 8.91 -4.23 29.48
N GLU A 2 7.93 -3.42 29.07
CA GLU A 2 6.53 -3.62 29.46
C GLU A 2 6.01 -4.86 28.74
N THR A 3 5.46 -5.78 29.53
CA THR A 3 4.83 -7.01 29.03
C THR A 3 3.54 -6.62 28.33
N ILE A 4 3.51 -6.70 27.00
CA ILE A 4 2.30 -6.49 26.22
C ILE A 4 1.33 -7.61 26.60
N LYS A 5 0.28 -7.28 27.34
CA LYS A 5 -0.83 -8.20 27.63
C LYS A 5 -1.66 -8.35 26.35
N VAL A 6 -1.33 -9.34 25.53
CA VAL A 6 -2.22 -9.78 24.45
C VAL A 6 -3.37 -10.52 25.12
N SER A 7 -4.60 -10.01 25.03
CA SER A 7 -5.77 -10.75 25.42
C SER A 7 -6.01 -11.85 24.38
N VAL A 8 -5.48 -13.02 24.64
CA VAL A 8 -5.74 -14.22 23.83
C VAL A 8 -7.18 -14.64 24.11
N ARG A 9 -8.10 -14.41 23.15
CA ARG A 9 -9.44 -15.00 23.22
C ARG A 9 -9.32 -16.46 22.76
N THR A 10 -9.67 -17.37 23.64
CA THR A 10 -9.72 -18.82 23.33
C THR A 10 -10.82 -19.08 22.31
N VAL A 11 -10.44 -19.73 21.21
CA VAL A 11 -11.41 -20.34 20.29
C VAL A 11 -12.16 -21.44 21.06
N PRO A 12 -13.51 -21.48 21.01
CA PRO A 12 -14.26 -22.55 21.66
C PRO A 12 -13.77 -23.93 21.22
N SER A 13 -13.68 -24.87 22.13
CA SER A 13 -13.35 -26.25 21.78
C SER A 13 -14.43 -26.85 20.87
N MET A 14 -14.08 -27.87 20.08
CA MET A 14 -15.05 -28.58 19.23
C MET A 14 -16.26 -29.11 20.04
N SER A 15 -16.09 -29.46 21.31
CA SER A 15 -17.16 -29.88 22.21
C SER A 15 -18.10 -28.74 22.60
N GLU A 16 -17.61 -27.50 22.71
CA GLU A 16 -18.44 -26.31 22.99
C GLU A 16 -19.21 -25.84 21.75
N LEU A 17 -18.63 -26.04 20.54
CA LEU A 17 -19.31 -25.77 19.27
C LEU A 17 -20.43 -26.77 18.96
N ILE A 18 -20.26 -28.05 19.37
CA ILE A 18 -21.26 -29.10 19.18
C ILE A 18 -22.42 -28.99 20.21
N SER A 19 -22.17 -28.38 21.38
CA SER A 19 -23.17 -28.23 22.42
C SER A 19 -24.12 -27.03 22.26
N ASP A 20 -24.08 -26.32 21.11
CA ASP A 20 -24.93 -25.16 20.77
C ASP A 20 -24.80 -23.95 21.74
N GLN A 21 -23.80 -23.95 22.61
CA GLN A 21 -23.60 -22.87 23.59
C GLN A 21 -22.82 -21.66 23.01
N LYS A 22 -22.11 -21.81 21.89
CA LYS A 22 -21.46 -20.71 21.14
C LYS A 22 -21.50 -20.98 19.65
N ARG A 23 -22.02 -20.07 18.88
CA ARG A 23 -22.02 -20.15 17.41
C ARG A 23 -20.67 -19.66 16.86
N MET A 24 -20.23 -20.18 15.70
CA MET A 24 -19.07 -19.66 14.95
C MET A 24 -19.18 -18.15 14.63
N THR A 25 -20.40 -17.62 14.62
CA THR A 25 -20.69 -16.19 14.45
C THR A 25 -20.27 -15.34 15.65
N ASP A 26 -19.98 -15.94 16.81
CA ASP A 26 -19.55 -15.23 18.02
C ASP A 26 -18.03 -15.00 18.07
N ILE A 27 -17.30 -15.48 17.07
CA ILE A 27 -15.91 -15.09 16.83
C ILE A 27 -15.94 -13.67 16.27
N GLN A 28 -15.90 -12.67 17.15
CA GLN A 28 -15.67 -11.30 16.71
C GLN A 28 -14.35 -11.23 15.98
N ALA A 29 -14.39 -10.75 14.74
CA ALA A 29 -13.16 -10.45 14.00
C ALA A 29 -12.27 -9.56 14.87
N LEU A 30 -11.00 -9.95 15.03
CA LEU A 30 -9.99 -9.12 15.70
C LEU A 30 -10.02 -7.73 15.10
N SER A 31 -10.41 -6.74 15.88
CA SER A 31 -10.36 -5.35 15.45
C SER A 31 -8.92 -4.83 15.50
N ILE A 32 -8.63 -3.80 14.74
CA ILE A 32 -7.32 -3.12 14.80
C ILE A 32 -7.06 -2.60 16.22
N ASP A 33 -8.10 -2.14 16.92
CA ASP A 33 -8.03 -1.64 18.29
C ASP A 33 -7.67 -2.73 19.32
N ASP A 34 -7.96 -4.00 19.02
CA ASP A 34 -7.53 -5.15 19.84
C ASP A 34 -6.03 -5.42 19.72
N ILE A 35 -5.42 -5.05 18.57
CA ILE A 35 -4.00 -5.31 18.26
C ILE A 35 -3.14 -4.07 18.56
N LEU A 36 -3.63 -2.87 18.26
CA LEU A 36 -2.96 -1.58 18.49
C LEU A 36 -3.92 -0.60 19.18
N PRO A 37 -4.12 -0.71 20.49
CA PRO A 37 -5.02 0.18 21.20
C PRO A 37 -4.51 1.62 21.17
N GLY A 38 -5.38 2.55 20.73
CA GLY A 38 -5.11 4.00 20.75
C GLY A 38 -4.51 4.60 19.48
N ALA A 39 -4.39 3.86 18.40
CA ALA A 39 -3.98 4.40 17.09
C ALA A 39 -5.08 5.32 16.51
N ARG A 40 -5.10 6.58 16.93
CA ARG A 40 -5.95 7.63 16.33
C ARG A 40 -5.09 8.48 15.42
N ILE A 41 -5.41 8.48 14.12
CA ILE A 41 -4.71 9.30 13.14
C ILE A 41 -5.71 10.24 12.49
N THR A 42 -5.37 11.54 12.54
CA THR A 42 -6.02 12.56 11.71
C THR A 42 -5.39 12.53 10.32
N ALA A 43 -6.21 12.62 9.28
CA ALA A 43 -5.70 12.69 7.91
C ALA A 43 -4.67 13.82 7.75
N ALA A 44 -3.58 13.54 7.06
CA ALA A 44 -2.53 14.52 6.79
C ALA A 44 -3.10 15.72 6.04
N SER A 45 -2.80 16.93 6.50
CA SER A 45 -3.18 18.15 5.80
C SER A 45 -2.22 18.45 4.66
N VAL A 46 -2.74 18.50 3.44
CA VAL A 46 -1.96 18.87 2.24
C VAL A 46 -2.14 20.34 1.93
N LYS A 47 -1.08 21.14 2.08
CA LYS A 47 -1.12 22.56 1.77
C LYS A 47 -1.50 22.82 0.31
N ASN A 48 -2.47 23.72 0.09
CA ASN A 48 -2.96 24.14 -1.25
C ASN A 48 -3.46 22.95 -2.10
N ALA A 49 -4.02 21.91 -1.48
CA ALA A 49 -4.49 20.73 -2.21
C ALA A 49 -5.47 21.07 -3.33
N ALA A 50 -6.38 22.02 -3.12
CA ALA A 50 -7.41 22.43 -4.08
C ALA A 50 -6.87 22.91 -5.44
N THR A 51 -5.60 23.29 -5.52
CA THR A 51 -4.94 23.70 -6.78
C THR A 51 -4.01 22.64 -7.35
N ARG A 52 -3.81 21.53 -6.64
CA ARG A 52 -2.81 20.51 -6.96
C ARG A 52 -3.42 19.26 -7.59
N SER A 53 -2.61 18.63 -8.40
CA SER A 53 -2.92 17.37 -9.08
C SER A 53 -1.97 16.27 -8.60
N PHE A 54 -2.54 15.09 -8.28
CA PHE A 54 -1.82 13.97 -7.74
C PHE A 54 -1.96 12.74 -8.64
N LEU A 55 -0.89 11.97 -8.79
CA LEU A 55 -0.95 10.64 -9.39
C LEU A 55 -0.53 9.62 -8.32
N ILE A 56 -1.37 8.60 -8.13
CA ILE A 56 -1.09 7.48 -7.24
C ILE A 56 -0.95 6.22 -8.08
N SER A 57 0.26 5.65 -8.18
CA SER A 57 0.46 4.36 -8.83
C SER A 57 0.30 3.23 -7.83
N GLY A 58 -0.37 2.15 -8.25
CA GLY A 58 -0.83 1.10 -7.33
C GLY A 58 -1.97 1.60 -6.44
N ALA A 59 -2.84 2.46 -6.99
CA ALA A 59 -3.90 3.16 -6.27
C ALA A 59 -4.90 2.23 -5.60
N GLY A 60 -5.11 1.02 -6.11
CA GLY A 60 -6.00 0.02 -5.53
C GLY A 60 -5.36 -0.91 -4.51
N GLY A 61 -4.03 -0.81 -4.30
CA GLY A 61 -3.31 -1.55 -3.25
C GLY A 61 -3.61 -1.00 -1.85
N SER A 62 -3.21 -1.73 -0.79
CA SER A 62 -3.50 -1.36 0.60
C SER A 62 -3.01 0.04 0.97
N ILE A 63 -1.78 0.40 0.57
CA ILE A 63 -1.20 1.71 0.86
C ILE A 63 -1.71 2.76 -0.14
N GLY A 64 -1.72 2.44 -1.45
CA GLY A 64 -2.18 3.38 -2.47
C GLY A 64 -3.62 3.83 -2.27
N SER A 65 -4.52 2.92 -1.87
CA SER A 65 -5.92 3.25 -1.58
C SER A 65 -6.05 4.16 -0.36
N GLU A 66 -5.25 3.95 0.67
CA GLU A 66 -5.28 4.82 1.85
C GLU A 66 -4.70 6.21 1.56
N ILE A 67 -3.58 6.29 0.84
CA ILE A 67 -3.04 7.57 0.35
C ILE A 67 -4.12 8.30 -0.47
N THR A 68 -4.82 7.59 -1.34
CA THR A 68 -5.93 8.16 -2.13
C THR A 68 -7.02 8.75 -1.23
N ARG A 69 -7.48 8.01 -0.20
CA ARG A 69 -8.51 8.50 0.74
C ARG A 69 -8.07 9.76 1.47
N GLN A 70 -6.86 9.73 2.03
CA GLN A 70 -6.31 10.87 2.79
C GLN A 70 -6.13 12.11 1.92
N ILE A 71 -5.62 11.96 0.69
CA ILE A 71 -5.48 13.07 -0.26
C ILE A 71 -6.86 13.58 -0.69
N LEU A 72 -7.82 12.70 -0.98
CA LEU A 72 -9.15 13.06 -1.43
C LEU A 72 -9.89 13.95 -0.41
N LEU A 73 -9.75 13.67 0.89
CA LEU A 73 -10.33 14.47 1.97
C LEU A 73 -9.78 15.92 2.02
N ASN A 74 -8.66 16.21 1.37
CA ASN A 74 -8.15 17.56 1.20
C ASN A 74 -8.72 18.28 -0.03
N ASN A 75 -9.68 17.69 -0.72
CA ASN A 75 -10.35 18.23 -1.91
C ASN A 75 -9.38 18.74 -3.00
N PRO A 76 -8.46 17.94 -3.50
CA PRO A 76 -7.51 18.35 -4.51
C PRO A 76 -8.19 18.61 -5.87
N LYS A 77 -7.50 19.32 -6.78
CA LYS A 77 -8.01 19.58 -8.13
C LYS A 77 -8.22 18.28 -8.92
N ILE A 78 -7.19 17.43 -8.95
CA ILE A 78 -7.19 16.16 -9.69
C ILE A 78 -6.51 15.07 -8.85
N ILE A 79 -7.09 13.87 -8.89
CA ILE A 79 -6.42 12.63 -8.47
C ILE A 79 -6.46 11.63 -9.63
N ILE A 80 -5.30 11.18 -10.08
CA ILE A 80 -5.16 10.12 -11.08
C ILE A 80 -4.87 8.82 -10.36
N LEU A 81 -5.78 7.86 -10.49
CA LEU A 81 -5.68 6.51 -9.93
C LEU A 81 -5.06 5.60 -10.99
N PHE A 82 -3.73 5.40 -10.93
CA PHE A 82 -3.03 4.55 -11.89
C PHE A 82 -2.85 3.14 -11.31
N GLU A 83 -3.57 2.15 -11.86
CA GLU A 83 -3.64 0.80 -11.31
C GLU A 83 -3.70 -0.25 -12.43
N MET A 84 -2.97 -1.33 -12.26
CA MET A 84 -2.87 -2.43 -13.22
C MET A 84 -4.06 -3.42 -13.11
N SER A 85 -4.61 -3.58 -11.92
CA SER A 85 -5.74 -4.47 -11.66
C SER A 85 -7.06 -3.73 -11.89
N GLU A 86 -7.83 -4.16 -12.89
CA GLU A 86 -9.16 -3.62 -13.15
C GLU A 86 -10.06 -3.67 -11.91
N PHE A 87 -10.08 -4.82 -11.22
CA PHE A 87 -10.89 -5.00 -10.02
C PHE A 87 -10.52 -4.01 -8.91
N ASN A 88 -9.23 -3.83 -8.65
CA ASN A 88 -8.75 -2.92 -7.62
C ASN A 88 -9.01 -1.46 -8.01
N LEU A 89 -8.85 -1.10 -9.28
CA LEU A 89 -9.16 0.22 -9.82
C LEU A 89 -10.64 0.55 -9.66
N PHE A 90 -11.53 -0.37 -10.07
CA PHE A 90 -12.96 -0.22 -9.90
C PHE A 90 -13.36 -0.02 -8.43
N LYS A 91 -12.77 -0.81 -7.53
CA LYS A 91 -13.05 -0.73 -6.09
C LYS A 91 -12.71 0.64 -5.52
N ILE A 92 -11.48 1.12 -5.76
CA ILE A 92 -11.05 2.42 -5.20
C ILE A 92 -11.77 3.60 -5.85
N GLU A 93 -12.06 3.55 -7.14
CA GLU A 93 -12.81 4.58 -7.85
C GLU A 93 -14.23 4.71 -7.30
N ARG A 94 -14.93 3.58 -7.10
CA ARG A 94 -16.25 3.55 -6.46
C ARG A 94 -16.21 4.13 -5.05
N GLU A 95 -15.20 3.80 -4.28
CA GLU A 95 -15.00 4.32 -2.92
C GLU A 95 -14.79 5.84 -2.93
N CYS A 96 -13.97 6.35 -3.85
CA CYS A 96 -13.79 7.79 -4.04
C CYS A 96 -15.10 8.50 -4.32
N ARG A 97 -15.97 7.95 -5.19
CA ARG A 97 -17.30 8.53 -5.47
C ARG A 97 -18.18 8.63 -4.22
N VAL A 98 -18.15 7.59 -3.37
CA VAL A 98 -18.91 7.59 -2.12
C VAL A 98 -18.40 8.70 -1.18
N ILE A 99 -17.07 8.78 -0.98
CA ILE A 99 -16.45 9.82 -0.14
C ILE A 99 -16.75 11.21 -0.69
N MET A 100 -16.62 11.42 -1.99
CA MET A 100 -16.90 12.72 -2.63
C MET A 100 -18.35 13.16 -2.40
N SER A 101 -19.28 12.22 -2.48
CA SER A 101 -20.70 12.50 -2.24
C SER A 101 -20.99 12.81 -0.78
N SER A 102 -20.40 12.06 0.17
CA SER A 102 -20.64 12.26 1.61
C SER A 102 -19.98 13.54 2.14
N GLU A 103 -18.80 13.89 1.64
CA GLU A 103 -18.01 15.04 2.08
C GLU A 103 -18.20 16.28 1.19
N ASN A 104 -19.09 16.21 0.19
CA ASN A 104 -19.34 17.29 -0.78
C ASN A 104 -18.06 17.82 -1.45
N LEU A 105 -17.21 16.91 -1.92
CA LEU A 105 -15.94 17.24 -2.57
C LEU A 105 -16.10 17.43 -4.09
N SER A 106 -15.27 18.31 -4.67
CA SER A 106 -15.31 18.67 -6.10
C SER A 106 -14.10 18.13 -6.88
N THR A 107 -13.30 17.25 -6.29
CA THR A 107 -12.12 16.65 -6.91
C THR A 107 -12.46 15.93 -8.21
N ASN A 108 -11.67 16.14 -9.26
CA ASN A 108 -11.75 15.34 -10.48
C ASN A 108 -10.92 14.04 -10.27
N VAL A 109 -11.60 12.90 -10.10
CA VAL A 109 -10.96 11.59 -9.95
C VAL A 109 -10.91 10.89 -11.31
N ILE A 110 -9.70 10.56 -11.76
CA ILE A 110 -9.44 9.98 -13.08
C ILE A 110 -8.90 8.55 -12.89
N PRO A 111 -9.72 7.51 -13.11
CA PRO A 111 -9.26 6.13 -13.09
C PRO A 111 -8.50 5.80 -14.39
N VAL A 112 -7.29 5.28 -14.26
CA VAL A 112 -6.44 4.84 -15.37
C VAL A 112 -6.03 3.39 -15.17
N LEU A 113 -6.50 2.52 -16.03
CA LEU A 113 -6.01 1.15 -16.09
C LEU A 113 -4.66 1.15 -16.81
N GLY A 114 -3.59 0.89 -16.06
CA GLY A 114 -2.24 1.01 -16.61
C GLY A 114 -1.17 0.26 -15.84
N ASP A 115 -0.14 -0.12 -16.55
CA ASP A 115 1.05 -0.79 -16.05
C ASP A 115 2.24 0.18 -16.03
N ILE A 116 2.95 0.30 -14.92
CA ILE A 116 4.13 1.17 -14.80
C ILE A 116 5.30 0.75 -15.71
N ARG A 117 5.23 -0.44 -16.32
CA ARG A 117 6.18 -0.91 -17.33
C ARG A 117 5.86 -0.40 -18.74
N ASP A 118 4.62 0.04 -18.96
CA ASP A 118 4.17 0.60 -20.23
C ASP A 118 4.54 2.08 -20.33
N THR A 119 5.68 2.33 -20.97
CA THR A 119 6.23 3.69 -21.13
C THR A 119 5.36 4.60 -22.00
N GLU A 120 4.66 4.05 -22.99
CA GLU A 120 3.80 4.85 -23.87
C GLU A 120 2.53 5.30 -23.13
N ASN A 121 1.93 4.42 -22.31
CA ASN A 121 0.80 4.80 -21.46
C ASN A 121 1.23 5.85 -20.43
N LEU A 122 2.36 5.65 -19.74
CA LEU A 122 2.91 6.65 -18.82
C LEU A 122 3.12 8.01 -19.53
N LYS A 123 3.78 8.02 -20.67
CA LYS A 123 3.99 9.23 -21.46
C LYS A 123 2.68 9.94 -21.82
N HIS A 124 1.68 9.18 -22.26
CA HIS A 124 0.36 9.73 -22.58
C HIS A 124 -0.29 10.39 -21.36
N ILE A 125 -0.31 9.71 -20.20
CA ILE A 125 -0.93 10.24 -18.99
C ILE A 125 -0.20 11.48 -18.46
N PHE A 126 1.12 11.42 -18.36
CA PHE A 126 1.90 12.54 -17.85
C PHE A 126 1.85 13.78 -18.78
N SER A 127 1.72 13.60 -20.09
CA SER A 127 1.54 14.71 -21.04
C SER A 127 0.11 15.27 -21.06
N SER A 128 -0.88 14.47 -20.71
CA SER A 128 -2.30 14.89 -20.71
C SER A 128 -2.69 15.68 -19.47
N TYR A 129 -1.98 15.51 -18.36
CA TYR A 129 -2.30 16.13 -17.07
C TYR A 129 -1.08 16.80 -16.46
N SER A 130 -1.27 18.04 -15.97
CA SER A 130 -0.24 18.71 -15.16
C SER A 130 -0.23 18.10 -13.76
N ILE A 131 0.72 17.20 -13.50
CA ILE A 131 0.82 16.46 -12.23
C ILE A 131 1.83 17.17 -11.32
N ASP A 132 1.42 17.54 -10.10
CA ASP A 132 2.29 18.18 -9.12
C ASP A 132 3.06 17.16 -8.27
N THR A 133 2.39 16.07 -7.91
CA THR A 133 2.99 15.06 -7.02
C THR A 133 2.64 13.65 -7.45
N VAL A 134 3.65 12.78 -7.46
CA VAL A 134 3.49 11.34 -7.67
C VAL A 134 3.72 10.60 -6.36
N TYR A 135 2.76 9.76 -5.97
CA TYR A 135 2.94 8.73 -4.94
C TYR A 135 3.06 7.37 -5.62
N HIS A 136 4.25 6.79 -5.55
CA HIS A 136 4.53 5.51 -6.20
C HIS A 136 4.42 4.35 -5.21
N ALA A 137 3.24 3.72 -5.17
CA ALA A 137 2.94 2.58 -4.31
C ALA A 137 2.84 1.23 -5.06
N ALA A 138 2.96 1.24 -6.40
CA ALA A 138 2.95 0.03 -7.21
C ALA A 138 4.20 -0.81 -6.97
N ALA A 139 4.04 -2.07 -6.53
CA ALA A 139 5.13 -3.04 -6.40
C ALA A 139 4.60 -4.45 -6.17
N TYR A 140 5.33 -5.47 -6.62
CA TYR A 140 5.15 -6.84 -6.16
C TYR A 140 5.85 -7.02 -4.81
N LYS A 141 5.12 -7.47 -3.79
CA LYS A 141 5.58 -7.49 -2.39
C LYS A 141 5.55 -8.86 -1.70
N HIS A 142 4.88 -9.84 -2.29
CA HIS A 142 4.70 -11.16 -1.68
C HIS A 142 5.96 -11.98 -1.86
N VAL A 143 6.77 -12.10 -0.79
CA VAL A 143 8.08 -12.75 -0.81
C VAL A 143 8.02 -14.16 -1.41
N PRO A 144 7.13 -15.08 -0.98
CA PRO A 144 7.11 -16.44 -1.55
C PRO A 144 6.82 -16.47 -3.05
N LEU A 145 5.98 -15.57 -3.55
CA LEU A 145 5.69 -15.49 -4.99
C LEU A 145 6.85 -14.90 -5.78
N VAL A 146 7.51 -13.88 -5.23
CA VAL A 146 8.61 -13.18 -5.90
C VAL A 146 9.88 -14.03 -5.93
N GLU A 147 10.08 -14.93 -4.98
CA GLU A 147 11.24 -15.83 -4.93
C GLU A 147 11.11 -17.06 -5.81
N ASP A 148 9.91 -17.35 -6.31
CA ASP A 148 9.71 -18.39 -7.30
C ASP A 148 10.48 -18.06 -8.60
N GLU A 149 11.23 -19.03 -9.15
CA GLU A 149 12.11 -18.84 -10.31
C GLU A 149 11.39 -18.26 -11.54
N HIS A 150 10.10 -18.59 -11.73
CA HIS A 150 9.29 -18.08 -12.83
C HIS A 150 8.89 -16.60 -12.64
N ASN A 151 8.96 -16.07 -11.42
CA ASN A 151 8.48 -14.76 -11.07
C ASN A 151 9.58 -13.73 -10.79
N ILE A 152 10.81 -14.16 -10.53
CA ILE A 152 11.95 -13.26 -10.20
C ILE A 152 12.13 -12.18 -11.26
N ALA A 153 12.18 -12.56 -12.55
CA ALA A 153 12.36 -11.61 -13.65
C ALA A 153 11.19 -10.60 -13.71
N LYS A 154 9.96 -11.07 -13.55
CA LYS A 154 8.77 -10.22 -13.56
C LYS A 154 8.73 -9.25 -12.37
N ALA A 155 9.19 -9.70 -11.21
CA ALA A 155 9.31 -8.84 -10.04
C ALA A 155 10.39 -7.76 -10.23
N ALA A 156 11.52 -8.11 -10.82
CA ALA A 156 12.56 -7.14 -11.17
C ALA A 156 12.07 -6.13 -12.22
N GLU A 157 11.44 -6.59 -13.30
CA GLU A 157 10.82 -5.71 -14.31
C GLU A 157 9.83 -4.72 -13.67
N ASN A 158 8.91 -5.22 -12.86
CA ASN A 158 7.90 -4.37 -12.24
C ASN A 158 8.50 -3.41 -11.21
N ASN A 159 9.27 -3.93 -10.25
CA ASN A 159 9.74 -3.12 -9.13
C ASN A 159 10.89 -2.18 -9.50
N ILE A 160 11.79 -2.60 -10.40
CA ILE A 160 12.99 -1.84 -10.78
C ILE A 160 12.69 -0.99 -12.01
N LEU A 161 12.40 -1.63 -13.16
CA LEU A 161 12.18 -0.91 -14.40
C LEU A 161 10.90 -0.08 -14.35
N GLY A 162 9.81 -0.61 -13.78
CA GLY A 162 8.59 0.16 -13.57
C GLY A 162 8.80 1.40 -12.71
N THR A 163 9.57 1.31 -11.61
CA THR A 163 9.95 2.49 -10.81
C THR A 163 10.77 3.50 -11.62
N PHE A 164 11.73 3.04 -12.40
CA PHE A 164 12.53 3.90 -13.27
C PHE A 164 11.66 4.60 -14.31
N ASN A 165 10.78 3.88 -14.99
CA ASN A 165 9.92 4.44 -16.05
C ASN A 165 9.01 5.56 -15.53
N ILE A 166 8.32 5.32 -14.42
CA ILE A 166 7.41 6.34 -13.85
C ILE A 166 8.18 7.53 -13.29
N ALA A 167 9.39 7.33 -12.75
CA ALA A 167 10.25 8.42 -12.30
C ALA A 167 10.77 9.25 -13.48
N GLN A 168 11.15 8.61 -14.59
CA GLN A 168 11.54 9.30 -15.83
C GLN A 168 10.38 10.10 -16.43
N ALA A 169 9.17 9.53 -16.46
CA ALA A 169 7.98 10.26 -16.92
C ALA A 169 7.70 11.49 -16.03
N ALA A 170 7.91 11.39 -14.72
CA ALA A 170 7.78 12.52 -13.80
C ALA A 170 8.81 13.63 -14.07
N ILE A 171 10.07 13.28 -14.32
CA ILE A 171 11.12 14.24 -14.67
C ILE A 171 10.79 14.96 -15.99
N GLN A 172 10.44 14.19 -17.03
CA GLN A 172 10.16 14.74 -18.37
C GLN A 172 8.95 15.69 -18.40
N ASN A 173 8.04 15.57 -17.43
CA ASN A 173 6.84 16.40 -17.35
C ASN A 173 6.85 17.39 -16.17
N ASN A 174 8.03 17.70 -15.63
CA ASN A 174 8.24 18.71 -14.59
C ASN A 174 7.36 18.53 -13.34
N VAL A 175 7.20 17.30 -12.89
CA VAL A 175 6.54 16.99 -11.62
C VAL A 175 7.35 17.60 -10.47
N ASN A 176 6.70 18.27 -9.52
CA ASN A 176 7.39 18.94 -8.42
C ASN A 176 7.93 17.96 -7.37
N SER A 177 7.19 16.88 -7.11
CA SER A 177 7.51 15.93 -6.04
C SER A 177 7.19 14.48 -6.39
N PHE A 178 8.11 13.58 -6.07
CA PHE A 178 7.95 12.14 -6.26
C PHE A 178 8.23 11.43 -4.93
N VAL A 179 7.26 10.68 -4.42
CA VAL A 179 7.36 9.93 -3.17
C VAL A 179 7.27 8.44 -3.45
N MET A 180 8.37 7.72 -3.24
CA MET A 180 8.40 6.26 -3.40
C MET A 180 8.03 5.57 -2.08
N ILE A 181 7.06 4.67 -2.14
CA ILE A 181 6.72 3.78 -1.03
C ILE A 181 7.68 2.59 -1.02
N SER A 182 8.41 2.42 0.08
CA SER A 182 9.42 1.38 0.27
C SER A 182 9.13 0.55 1.53
N THR A 183 10.08 -0.27 1.96
CA THR A 183 9.93 -1.19 3.09
C THR A 183 11.25 -1.28 3.89
N ASP A 184 11.15 -1.66 5.15
CA ASP A 184 12.28 -2.03 6.01
C ASP A 184 13.14 -3.16 5.40
N LYS A 185 12.52 -4.09 4.65
CA LYS A 185 13.18 -5.23 3.99
C LYS A 185 14.17 -4.81 2.89
N ALA A 186 14.13 -3.56 2.45
CA ALA A 186 15.10 -2.97 1.52
C ALA A 186 16.42 -2.51 2.18
N VAL A 187 16.53 -2.48 3.50
CA VAL A 187 17.72 -1.95 4.26
C VAL A 187 18.72 -3.07 4.37
N ARG A 188 18.91 -4.07 4.18
CA ARG A 188 19.84 -5.21 4.16
C ARG A 188 19.07 -6.42 3.64
N PRO A 189 18.78 -6.42 2.34
CA PRO A 189 17.86 -7.40 1.79
C PRO A 189 18.41 -8.82 1.93
N THR A 190 17.58 -9.70 2.47
CA THR A 190 17.84 -11.13 2.59
C THR A 190 16.99 -11.96 1.64
N ASN A 191 16.17 -11.30 0.81
CA ASN A 191 15.27 -11.93 -0.14
C ASN A 191 15.15 -11.08 -1.42
N VAL A 192 14.66 -11.70 -2.49
CA VAL A 192 14.56 -11.08 -3.84
C VAL A 192 13.66 -9.83 -3.81
N MET A 193 12.53 -9.88 -3.12
CA MET A 193 11.62 -8.72 -3.02
C MET A 193 12.33 -7.53 -2.36
N GLY A 194 13.01 -7.73 -1.24
CA GLY A 194 13.82 -6.71 -0.59
C GLY A 194 14.94 -6.17 -1.49
N ALA A 195 15.61 -7.05 -2.24
CA ALA A 195 16.67 -6.67 -3.19
C ALA A 195 16.10 -5.78 -4.32
N THR A 196 14.97 -6.14 -4.92
CA THR A 196 14.32 -5.29 -5.95
C THR A 196 13.94 -3.92 -5.42
N LYS A 197 13.38 -3.83 -4.20
CA LYS A 197 13.05 -2.54 -3.56
C LYS A 197 14.30 -1.73 -3.19
N ARG A 198 15.39 -2.39 -2.80
CA ARG A 198 16.68 -1.73 -2.56
C ARG A 198 17.22 -1.12 -3.86
N PHE A 199 17.14 -1.88 -4.96
CA PHE A 199 17.58 -1.39 -6.26
C PHE A 199 16.77 -0.18 -6.72
N SER A 200 15.45 -0.24 -6.58
CA SER A 200 14.54 0.91 -6.84
C SER A 200 14.92 2.13 -5.97
N ALA A 201 15.26 1.91 -4.70
CA ALA A 201 15.69 3.00 -3.81
C ALA A 201 17.00 3.66 -4.28
N ILE A 202 17.95 2.88 -4.80
CA ILE A 202 19.20 3.40 -5.38
C ILE A 202 18.92 4.23 -6.63
N ILE A 203 18.00 3.75 -7.50
CA ILE A 203 17.58 4.51 -8.69
C ILE A 203 17.00 5.87 -8.28
N ILE A 204 16.05 5.90 -7.35
CA ILE A 204 15.42 7.14 -6.89
C ILE A 204 16.45 8.09 -6.25
N GLN A 205 17.38 7.57 -5.45
CA GLN A 205 18.46 8.35 -4.87
C GLN A 205 19.36 8.95 -5.97
N SER A 206 19.77 8.13 -6.94
CA SER A 206 20.59 8.59 -8.06
C SER A 206 19.87 9.67 -8.88
N LEU A 207 18.59 9.48 -9.19
CA LEU A 207 17.80 10.49 -9.91
C LEU A 207 17.68 11.81 -9.12
N ASN A 208 17.57 11.75 -7.80
CA ASN A 208 17.57 12.94 -6.96
C ASN A 208 18.90 13.68 -6.99
N ASP A 209 20.02 12.94 -7.01
CA ASP A 209 21.36 13.55 -7.03
C ASP A 209 21.70 14.23 -8.36
N TYR A 210 21.02 13.84 -9.45
CA TYR A 210 21.23 14.39 -10.79
C TYR A 210 20.13 15.34 -11.28
N ASN A 211 19.09 15.60 -10.47
CA ASN A 211 17.96 16.45 -10.85
C ASN A 211 17.57 17.41 -9.74
N ASP A 212 17.72 18.70 -9.99
CA ASP A 212 17.30 19.75 -9.07
C ASP A 212 15.84 20.21 -9.29
N SER A 213 15.21 19.80 -10.41
CA SER A 213 13.86 20.25 -10.79
C SER A 213 12.73 19.50 -10.08
N ILE A 214 12.98 18.30 -9.60
CA ILE A 214 12.01 17.45 -8.92
C ILE A 214 12.56 16.95 -7.59
N LYS A 215 11.75 17.03 -6.54
CA LYS A 215 12.12 16.51 -5.22
C LYS A 215 11.74 15.03 -5.11
N PHE A 216 12.72 14.16 -5.13
CA PHE A 216 12.53 12.75 -4.84
C PHE A 216 12.60 12.47 -3.33
N SER A 217 11.67 11.67 -2.85
CA SER A 217 11.65 11.21 -1.46
C SER A 217 11.27 9.73 -1.42
N MET A 218 11.67 9.02 -0.38
CA MET A 218 11.20 7.67 -0.12
C MET A 218 10.84 7.49 1.35
N VAL A 219 9.79 6.74 1.59
CA VAL A 219 9.36 6.36 2.94
C VAL A 219 9.53 4.85 3.11
N ARG A 220 9.96 4.44 4.30
CA ARG A 220 10.13 3.03 4.66
C ARG A 220 9.38 2.76 5.94
N PHE A 221 8.64 1.67 5.95
CA PHE A 221 7.93 1.22 7.14
C PHE A 221 7.98 -0.32 7.23
N GLY A 222 7.64 -0.83 8.42
CA GLY A 222 7.62 -2.25 8.72
C GLY A 222 6.40 -2.97 8.17
N ASN A 223 5.91 -3.95 8.94
CA ASN A 223 4.71 -4.68 8.55
C ASN A 223 3.46 -3.83 8.81
N VAL A 224 2.51 -3.93 7.88
CA VAL A 224 1.24 -3.20 7.97
C VAL A 224 0.12 -4.18 8.23
N ILE A 225 -0.63 -3.96 9.32
CA ILE A 225 -1.74 -4.81 9.74
C ILE A 225 -2.84 -4.79 8.69
N ASN A 226 -3.45 -5.96 8.42
CA ASN A 226 -4.54 -6.15 7.46
C ASN A 226 -4.23 -5.73 6.01
N SER A 227 -2.94 -5.57 5.67
CA SER A 227 -2.58 -5.39 4.27
C SER A 227 -2.83 -6.70 3.49
N SER A 228 -3.28 -6.58 2.23
CA SER A 228 -3.59 -7.71 1.36
C SER A 228 -2.47 -8.76 1.34
N GLY A 229 -2.82 -10.03 1.59
CA GLY A 229 -1.88 -11.16 1.64
C GLY A 229 -0.88 -11.09 2.78
N SER A 230 -1.14 -10.34 3.86
CA SER A 230 -0.33 -10.33 5.07
C SER A 230 -0.68 -11.50 6.00
N VAL A 231 0.16 -11.71 7.03
CA VAL A 231 0.05 -12.87 7.94
C VAL A 231 -1.25 -12.87 8.76
N ILE A 232 -1.79 -11.72 9.15
CA ILE A 232 -2.99 -11.65 9.99
C ILE A 232 -4.25 -12.12 9.24
N PRO A 233 -4.58 -11.67 8.02
CA PRO A 233 -5.64 -12.28 7.23
C PRO A 233 -5.47 -13.80 7.05
N LEU A 234 -4.24 -14.26 6.78
CA LEU A 234 -3.96 -15.69 6.68
C LEU A 234 -4.30 -16.44 7.96
N PHE A 235 -3.93 -15.91 9.12
CA PHE A 235 -4.26 -16.54 10.42
C PHE A 235 -5.77 -16.55 10.68
N ILE A 236 -6.48 -15.47 10.33
CA ILE A 236 -7.93 -15.40 10.44
C ILE A 236 -8.58 -16.49 9.59
N ASP A 237 -8.14 -16.65 8.34
CA ASP A 237 -8.65 -17.68 7.44
C ASP A 237 -8.35 -19.09 7.99
N GLN A 238 -7.13 -19.34 8.45
CA GLN A 238 -6.74 -20.64 9.04
C GLN A 238 -7.59 -20.97 10.27
N ILE A 239 -7.85 -19.99 11.14
CA ILE A 239 -8.71 -20.16 12.32
C ILE A 239 -10.16 -20.46 11.88
N ALA A 240 -10.68 -19.74 10.91
CA ALA A 240 -12.04 -19.94 10.38
C ALA A 240 -12.23 -21.34 9.78
N PHE A 241 -11.16 -21.93 9.20
CA PHE A 241 -11.17 -23.32 8.68
C PHE A 241 -10.85 -24.38 9.74
N GLY A 242 -10.72 -24.02 11.03
CA GLY A 242 -10.49 -24.96 12.13
C GLY A 242 -9.00 -25.22 12.44
N GLY A 243 -8.09 -24.46 11.90
CA GLY A 243 -6.64 -24.52 12.14
C GLY A 243 -5.94 -25.67 11.40
N PRO A 244 -4.67 -25.95 11.70
CA PRO A 244 -3.81 -25.20 12.61
C PRO A 244 -3.35 -23.85 12.06
N VAL A 245 -2.96 -22.91 12.92
CA VAL A 245 -2.27 -21.68 12.52
C VAL A 245 -0.79 -22.01 12.26
N THR A 246 -0.29 -21.63 11.06
CA THR A 246 1.09 -21.90 10.66
C THR A 246 1.98 -20.71 10.99
N ILE A 247 3.03 -20.94 11.76
CA ILE A 247 4.07 -19.94 12.07
C ILE A 247 5.40 -20.38 11.49
N THR A 248 6.16 -19.43 10.94
CA THR A 248 7.47 -19.71 10.34
C THR A 248 8.51 -19.98 11.43
N ASP A 249 8.49 -19.18 12.50
CA ASP A 249 9.39 -19.29 13.63
C ASP A 249 8.70 -18.68 14.87
N LYS A 250 8.80 -19.35 16.02
CA LYS A 250 8.16 -18.92 17.28
C LYS A 250 8.81 -17.67 17.89
N ASP A 251 10.07 -17.40 17.59
CA ASP A 251 10.85 -16.29 18.16
C ASP A 251 10.94 -15.08 17.22
N VAL A 252 10.24 -15.13 16.08
CA VAL A 252 10.20 -14.03 15.11
C VAL A 252 9.47 -12.81 15.69
N MET A 253 10.15 -11.68 15.73
CA MET A 253 9.56 -10.39 16.08
C MET A 253 9.39 -9.51 14.82
N ARG A 254 8.29 -8.77 14.76
CA ARG A 254 8.00 -7.79 13.70
C ARG A 254 7.38 -6.53 14.30
N TYR A 255 7.79 -5.39 13.78
CA TYR A 255 7.11 -4.12 14.06
C TYR A 255 5.90 -3.98 13.15
N PHE A 256 4.77 -3.68 13.75
CA PHE A 256 3.51 -3.47 13.05
C PHE A 256 3.01 -2.04 13.21
N MET A 257 2.32 -1.57 12.18
CA MET A 257 1.57 -0.32 12.18
C MET A 257 0.27 -0.52 11.41
N THR A 258 -0.66 0.40 11.56
CA THR A 258 -1.90 0.41 10.78
C THR A 258 -1.66 0.95 9.37
N ILE A 259 -2.60 0.68 8.44
CA ILE A 259 -2.55 1.23 7.08
C ILE A 259 -2.59 2.77 7.10
N PRO A 260 -3.47 3.45 7.90
CA PRO A 260 -3.46 4.89 8.04
C PRO A 260 -2.13 5.46 8.56
N GLU A 261 -1.49 4.83 9.57
CA GLU A 261 -0.17 5.25 10.07
C GLU A 261 0.92 5.19 8.99
N ALA A 262 0.90 4.12 8.19
CA ALA A 262 1.87 3.95 7.11
C ALA A 262 1.68 4.95 5.96
N SER A 263 0.51 5.56 5.86
CA SER A 263 0.10 6.44 4.75
C SER A 263 0.06 7.93 5.13
N ASN A 264 0.15 8.25 6.43
CA ASN A 264 0.18 9.61 6.97
C ASN A 264 1.61 10.14 7.04
#